data_f2e88a1160320b2fc7095fbbe948c7b4
#
_entry.id   f2e88a1160320b2fc7095fbbe948c7b4
#
_cell.length_a   1.000
_cell.length_b   1.000
_cell.length_c   1.000
_cell.angle_alpha   90.00
_cell.angle_beta   90.00
_cell.angle_gamma   90.00
#
_symmetry.space_group_name_H-M   'P 1'
#
loop_
_entity.id
_entity.type
_entity.pdbx_description
1 polymer ?
#
loop_
_entity_poly.entity_id
_entity_poly.type
_entity_poly.pdbx_seq_one_letter_code
_entity_poly.pdbx_strand_id
1 'polypeptide(L)'
;MVARRTLLSGVGASIATGALASAPASSIIPLARPVAGLTEFAPQADSTSVLASTKLTGKTAFVVSDASTGQILASHNPLLAMPTASVAKAITAQYALEALGPTHQFATRILATGSVSGGVVDGDLILVGGGDPMLDTDDLAGLVDTIIARGIRRVNGRFRYFAGSLPYLAEIDKKQPAHLGYNPAISGLNLNFNRIYFEWKKAGEGYDVSLDARSERYRPSVPSVSNETS
;
A
#
# COMPACT_ATOMS: atom_id res chain seq x y z
N MET A 1 -9.12 -16.95 -2.10
CA MET A 1 -10.42 -17.39 -2.67
C MET A 1 -10.18 -18.00 -4.03
N VAL A 2 -10.13 -19.33 -4.12
CA VAL A 2 -10.05 -20.00 -5.42
C VAL A 2 -11.41 -19.82 -6.06
N ALA A 3 -11.56 -18.79 -6.86
CA ALA A 3 -12.78 -18.65 -7.64
C ALA A 3 -12.81 -19.81 -8.65
N ARG A 4 -13.82 -20.68 -8.52
CA ARG A 4 -14.23 -21.53 -9.61
C ARG A 4 -14.68 -20.62 -10.74
N ARG A 5 -13.77 -20.28 -11.61
CA ARG A 5 -14.07 -20.08 -13.00
C ARG A 5 -13.14 -20.98 -13.75
N THR A 6 -13.67 -22.10 -14.09
CA THR A 6 -13.36 -22.74 -15.34
C THR A 6 -13.48 -21.65 -16.40
N LEU A 7 -12.41 -20.93 -16.61
CA LEU A 7 -12.22 -20.17 -17.83
C LEU A 7 -11.83 -21.23 -18.81
N LEU A 8 -12.87 -21.92 -19.31
CA LEU A 8 -12.66 -22.67 -20.47
C LEU A 8 -13.71 -23.59 -20.82
N SER A 9 -14.36 -23.25 -21.69
CA SER A 9 -14.49 -23.93 -22.97
C SER A 9 -15.43 -23.10 -23.78
N GLY A 10 -14.93 -22.69 -24.88
CA GLY A 10 -15.75 -22.27 -25.96
C GLY A 10 -16.22 -20.86 -25.88
N VAL A 11 -15.63 -20.08 -26.78
CA VAL A 11 -16.30 -19.12 -27.64
C VAL A 11 -17.50 -18.44 -26.96
N GLY A 12 -17.21 -17.35 -26.29
CA GLY A 12 -18.21 -16.57 -25.61
C GLY A 12 -17.62 -15.91 -24.36
N ALA A 13 -16.37 -15.46 -24.44
CA ALA A 13 -15.85 -14.53 -23.48
C ALA A 13 -16.62 -13.24 -23.64
N SER A 14 -17.77 -13.13 -22.97
CA SER A 14 -18.26 -11.82 -22.57
C SER A 14 -17.15 -11.23 -21.75
N ILE A 15 -16.37 -10.36 -22.39
CA ILE A 15 -15.52 -9.41 -21.71
C ILE A 15 -16.49 -8.66 -20.82
N ALA A 16 -16.61 -9.08 -19.56
CA ALA A 16 -17.05 -8.16 -18.56
C ALA A 16 -16.01 -7.04 -18.62
N THR A 17 -16.35 -6.02 -19.36
CA THR A 17 -15.73 -4.70 -19.23
C THR A 17 -16.05 -4.27 -17.81
N GLY A 18 -15.30 -4.81 -16.86
CA GLY A 18 -15.11 -4.14 -15.61
C GLY A 18 -14.62 -2.77 -16.01
N ALA A 19 -15.38 -1.74 -15.71
CA ALA A 19 -14.90 -0.39 -15.85
C ALA A 19 -13.53 -0.39 -15.17
N LEU A 20 -12.48 -0.39 -15.98
CA LEU A 20 -11.17 -0.03 -15.52
C LEU A 20 -11.37 1.41 -15.08
N ALA A 21 -11.45 1.64 -13.79
CA ALA A 21 -11.31 2.97 -13.25
C ALA A 21 -9.92 3.42 -13.70
N SER A 22 -9.84 3.98 -14.88
CA SER A 22 -8.65 4.65 -15.34
C SER A 22 -8.46 5.81 -14.38
N ALA A 23 -7.30 5.89 -13.77
CA ALA A 23 -6.92 7.10 -13.06
C ALA A 23 -7.20 8.28 -14.00
N PRO A 24 -7.86 9.35 -13.53
CA PRO A 24 -8.14 10.50 -14.37
C PRO A 24 -6.84 10.96 -15.02
N ALA A 25 -6.86 11.19 -16.32
CA ALA A 25 -5.70 11.60 -17.11
C ALA A 25 -5.08 12.94 -16.62
N SER A 26 -5.82 13.65 -15.79
CA SER A 26 -5.32 14.81 -15.04
C SER A 26 -5.83 14.70 -13.61
N SER A 27 -4.91 14.86 -12.64
CA SER A 27 -5.30 15.13 -11.25
C SER A 27 -6.18 16.38 -11.24
N ILE A 28 -7.37 16.28 -10.66
CA ILE A 28 -8.17 17.46 -10.38
C ILE A 28 -7.35 18.26 -9.40
N ILE A 29 -6.72 19.33 -9.87
CA ILE A 29 -6.06 20.30 -8.99
C ILE A 29 -7.18 20.81 -8.08
N PRO A 30 -7.08 20.67 -6.74
CA PRO A 30 -8.07 21.22 -5.86
C PRO A 30 -8.23 22.69 -6.19
N LEU A 31 -9.46 23.12 -6.44
CA LEU A 31 -9.73 24.56 -6.63
C LEU A 31 -9.16 25.30 -5.42
N ALA A 32 -8.38 26.33 -5.69
CA ALA A 32 -7.88 27.18 -4.62
C ALA A 32 -9.07 27.63 -3.78
N ARG A 33 -9.07 27.32 -2.49
CA ARG A 33 -10.12 27.77 -1.59
C ARG A 33 -10.20 29.28 -1.69
N PRO A 34 -11.38 29.88 -1.88
CA PRO A 34 -11.50 31.33 -1.90
C PRO A 34 -10.90 31.89 -0.62
N VAL A 35 -9.90 32.76 -0.74
CA VAL A 35 -9.19 33.37 0.41
C VAL A 35 -10.10 34.31 1.19
N ALA A 36 -11.22 34.72 0.61
CA ALA A 36 -12.17 35.65 1.20
C ALA A 36 -12.81 35.23 2.53
N GLY A 37 -12.79 33.94 2.88
CA GLY A 37 -13.26 33.44 4.19
C GLY A 37 -12.18 33.26 5.24
N LEU A 38 -10.93 33.52 4.90
CA LEU A 38 -9.78 33.31 5.81
C LEU A 38 -9.32 34.60 6.51
N THR A 39 -10.01 35.70 6.32
CA THR A 39 -9.58 37.02 6.85
C THR A 39 -10.03 37.31 8.29
N GLU A 40 -10.91 36.50 8.87
CA GLU A 40 -11.34 36.63 10.27
C GLU A 40 -10.71 35.55 11.17
N PHE A 41 -9.40 35.54 11.27
CA PHE A 41 -8.71 34.75 12.29
C PHE A 41 -8.53 35.60 13.55
N ALA A 42 -9.55 35.73 14.37
CA ALA A 42 -9.37 36.20 15.73
C ALA A 42 -8.99 34.99 16.61
N PRO A 43 -7.73 34.83 17.02
CA PRO A 43 -7.35 33.74 17.91
C PRO A 43 -8.03 33.93 19.26
N GLN A 44 -8.85 32.95 19.67
CA GLN A 44 -9.49 32.97 21.01
C GLN A 44 -8.53 32.56 22.13
N ALA A 45 -7.38 31.99 21.81
CA ALA A 45 -6.34 31.63 22.77
C ALA A 45 -5.01 32.27 22.35
N ASP A 46 -4.23 32.71 23.32
CA ASP A 46 -2.87 33.20 23.08
C ASP A 46 -1.93 32.02 22.76
N SER A 47 -1.99 31.57 21.50
CA SER A 47 -1.12 30.54 20.99
C SER A 47 0.36 30.99 20.91
N THR A 48 0.61 32.29 20.96
CA THR A 48 1.95 32.88 20.88
C THR A 48 2.74 32.60 22.15
N SER A 49 2.10 32.71 23.32
CA SER A 49 2.74 32.40 24.59
C SER A 49 3.07 30.91 24.72
N VAL A 50 2.17 30.05 24.25
CA VAL A 50 2.41 28.59 24.22
C VAL A 50 3.59 28.26 23.31
N LEU A 51 3.63 28.81 22.10
CA LEU A 51 4.75 28.60 21.18
C LEU A 51 6.08 29.13 21.73
N ALA A 52 6.06 30.29 22.36
CA ALA A 52 7.27 30.89 22.98
C ALA A 52 7.83 30.00 24.11
N SER A 53 6.98 29.22 24.78
CA SER A 53 7.41 28.27 25.82
C SER A 53 8.03 26.98 25.23
N THR A 54 7.81 26.71 23.96
CA THR A 54 8.41 25.55 23.29
C THR A 54 9.83 25.90 22.82
N LYS A 55 10.71 24.91 22.79
CA LYS A 55 12.07 25.09 22.26
C LYS A 55 12.15 24.77 20.75
N LEU A 56 11.06 25.01 20.01
CA LEU A 56 11.03 24.78 18.57
C LEU A 56 11.86 25.83 17.84
N THR A 57 12.78 25.39 17.00
CA THR A 57 13.70 26.25 16.25
C THR A 57 13.31 26.44 14.78
N GLY A 58 12.32 25.69 14.30
CA GLY A 58 11.85 25.74 12.92
C GLY A 58 10.69 26.70 12.70
N LYS A 59 10.23 26.77 11.44
CA LYS A 59 8.96 27.44 11.10
C LYS A 59 7.80 26.59 11.59
N THR A 60 6.85 27.20 12.26
CA THR A 60 5.64 26.55 12.79
C THR A 60 4.40 27.17 12.18
N ALA A 61 3.44 26.34 11.79
CA ALA A 61 2.13 26.76 11.35
C ALA A 61 1.08 25.77 11.84
N PHE A 62 -0.05 26.27 12.33
CA PHE A 62 -1.19 25.44 12.69
C PHE A 62 -2.51 26.22 12.65
N VAL A 63 -3.60 25.47 12.54
CA VAL A 63 -4.97 25.95 12.71
C VAL A 63 -5.70 24.91 13.56
N VAL A 64 -6.38 25.36 14.59
CA VAL A 64 -7.29 24.57 15.40
C VAL A 64 -8.70 25.07 15.14
N SER A 65 -9.61 24.20 14.76
CA SER A 65 -11.00 24.55 14.50
C SER A 65 -11.93 23.60 15.21
N ASP A 66 -13.11 24.09 15.54
CA ASP A 66 -14.22 23.25 15.95
C ASP A 66 -14.65 22.37 14.76
N ALA A 67 -14.73 21.06 14.99
CA ALA A 67 -14.98 20.10 13.92
C ALA A 67 -16.42 20.17 13.38
N SER A 68 -17.38 20.62 14.19
CA SER A 68 -18.79 20.66 13.84
C SER A 68 -19.15 21.96 13.10
N THR A 69 -18.57 23.07 13.52
CA THR A 69 -18.91 24.41 13.01
C THR A 69 -17.89 24.94 12.01
N GLY A 70 -16.67 24.41 12.04
CA GLY A 70 -15.53 24.95 11.29
C GLY A 70 -14.96 26.25 11.87
N GLN A 71 -15.47 26.73 13.01
CA GLN A 71 -14.98 27.94 13.67
C GLN A 71 -13.51 27.75 14.08
N ILE A 72 -12.69 28.75 13.78
CA ILE A 72 -11.29 28.73 14.16
C ILE A 72 -11.12 29.17 15.60
N LEU A 73 -10.56 28.27 16.41
CA LEU A 73 -10.35 28.47 17.83
C LEU A 73 -8.94 29.04 18.12
N ALA A 74 -7.95 28.63 17.36
CA ALA A 74 -6.57 29.13 17.46
C ALA A 74 -5.86 28.98 16.13
N SER A 75 -4.91 29.85 15.84
CA SER A 75 -4.07 29.74 14.65
C SER A 75 -2.72 30.42 14.83
N HIS A 76 -1.74 29.92 14.11
CA HIS A 76 -0.42 30.54 13.98
C HIS A 76 0.08 30.33 12.55
N ASN A 77 0.46 31.41 11.88
CA ASN A 77 0.89 31.38 10.48
C ASN A 77 0.00 30.54 9.56
N PRO A 78 -1.34 30.69 9.56
CA PRO A 78 -2.26 29.75 8.91
C PRO A 78 -2.11 29.68 7.38
N LEU A 79 -1.50 30.68 6.77
CA LEU A 79 -1.25 30.76 5.32
C LEU A 79 0.18 30.38 4.94
N LEU A 80 1.02 30.01 5.90
CA LEU A 80 2.38 29.58 5.62
C LEU A 80 2.36 28.20 4.93
N ALA A 81 2.87 28.15 3.70
CA ALA A 81 3.02 26.88 2.99
C ALA A 81 4.09 26.01 3.66
N MET A 82 3.68 24.84 4.12
CA MET A 82 4.53 23.87 4.80
C MET A 82 4.45 22.53 4.06
N PRO A 83 5.54 21.72 4.06
CA PRO A 83 5.47 20.35 3.59
C PRO A 83 4.43 19.56 4.40
N THR A 84 3.48 18.95 3.72
CA THR A 84 2.39 18.21 4.37
C THR A 84 2.82 16.88 4.98
N ALA A 85 3.94 16.34 4.49
CA ALA A 85 4.40 15.00 4.87
C ALA A 85 3.22 14.00 4.89
N SER A 86 3.08 13.19 5.93
CA SER A 86 2.01 12.20 6.05
C SER A 86 0.59 12.76 6.22
N VAL A 87 0.43 14.05 6.46
CA VAL A 87 -0.91 14.68 6.48
C VAL A 87 -1.57 14.60 5.10
N ALA A 88 -0.78 14.53 4.02
CA ALA A 88 -1.29 14.29 2.66
C ALA A 88 -2.12 12.99 2.55
N LYS A 89 -1.92 12.01 3.44
CA LYS A 89 -2.70 10.76 3.47
C LYS A 89 -4.19 10.98 3.74
N ALA A 90 -4.55 12.04 4.45
CA ALA A 90 -5.96 12.40 4.65
C ALA A 90 -6.65 12.71 3.32
N ILE A 91 -5.97 13.45 2.44
CA ILE A 91 -6.48 13.77 1.09
C ILE A 91 -6.53 12.52 0.23
N THR A 92 -5.48 11.68 0.29
CA THR A 92 -5.44 10.41 -0.46
C THR A 92 -6.57 9.48 -0.01
N ALA A 93 -6.83 9.37 1.30
CA ALA A 93 -7.90 8.55 1.84
C ALA A 93 -9.29 9.06 1.41
N GLN A 94 -9.50 10.38 1.48
CA GLN A 94 -10.75 10.99 1.00
C GLN A 94 -10.98 10.72 -0.49
N TYR A 95 -9.94 10.90 -1.30
CA TYR A 95 -10.02 10.60 -2.73
C TYR A 95 -10.32 9.12 -3.00
N ALA A 96 -9.68 8.22 -2.27
CA ALA A 96 -9.92 6.78 -2.40
C ALA A 96 -11.36 6.40 -2.03
N LEU A 97 -11.91 6.96 -0.95
CA LEU A 97 -13.29 6.74 -0.55
C LEU A 97 -14.29 7.27 -1.58
N GLU A 98 -14.01 8.41 -2.19
CA GLU A 98 -14.86 8.98 -3.25
C GLU A 98 -14.78 8.17 -4.56
N ALA A 99 -13.57 7.74 -4.95
CA ALA A 99 -13.34 7.06 -6.22
C ALA A 99 -13.74 5.58 -6.19
N LEU A 100 -13.50 4.90 -5.06
CA LEU A 100 -13.67 3.45 -4.92
C LEU A 100 -14.91 3.08 -4.08
N GLY A 101 -15.36 3.99 -3.24
CA GLY A 101 -16.42 3.74 -2.27
C GLY A 101 -15.92 3.09 -0.97
N PRO A 102 -16.70 3.23 0.13
CA PRO A 102 -16.29 2.76 1.46
C PRO A 102 -16.28 1.23 1.60
N THR A 103 -16.88 0.50 0.67
CA THR A 103 -16.97 -0.96 0.69
C THR A 103 -15.98 -1.63 -0.27
N HIS A 104 -15.12 -0.84 -0.93
CA HIS A 104 -14.13 -1.38 -1.83
C HIS A 104 -13.15 -2.31 -1.10
N GLN A 105 -12.87 -3.46 -1.71
CA GLN A 105 -11.88 -4.41 -1.22
C GLN A 105 -10.92 -4.79 -2.33
N PHE A 106 -9.65 -4.74 -2.04
CA PHE A 106 -8.62 -5.29 -2.91
C PHE A 106 -8.69 -6.82 -2.89
N ALA A 107 -8.26 -7.47 -3.96
CA ALA A 107 -8.31 -8.92 -4.04
C ALA A 107 -7.06 -9.48 -4.71
N THR A 108 -6.31 -10.25 -3.95
CA THR A 108 -5.27 -11.14 -4.48
C THR A 108 -5.90 -12.49 -4.79
N ARG A 109 -5.62 -13.04 -5.97
CA ARG A 109 -6.27 -14.26 -6.47
C ARG A 109 -5.26 -15.30 -6.90
N ILE A 110 -5.64 -16.58 -6.80
CA ILE A 110 -4.93 -17.67 -7.44
C ILE A 110 -5.81 -18.25 -8.53
N LEU A 111 -5.26 -18.35 -9.73
CA LEU A 111 -5.90 -18.89 -10.91
C LEU A 111 -5.17 -20.15 -11.38
N ALA A 112 -5.92 -21.10 -11.89
CA ALA A 112 -5.38 -22.26 -12.60
C ALA A 112 -5.67 -22.10 -14.10
N THR A 113 -4.69 -22.38 -14.96
CA THR A 113 -4.86 -22.29 -16.43
C THR A 113 -5.38 -23.57 -17.05
N GLY A 114 -5.37 -24.70 -16.31
CA GLY A 114 -5.83 -25.98 -16.78
C GLY A 114 -6.91 -26.59 -15.91
N SER A 115 -7.30 -27.82 -16.24
CA SER A 115 -8.31 -28.58 -15.50
C SER A 115 -7.80 -28.91 -14.08
N VAL A 116 -8.75 -29.04 -13.14
CA VAL A 116 -8.47 -29.53 -11.79
C VAL A 116 -9.22 -30.82 -11.59
N SER A 117 -8.49 -31.93 -11.49
CA SER A 117 -9.05 -33.27 -11.33
C SER A 117 -8.20 -34.07 -10.35
N GLY A 118 -8.86 -34.84 -9.46
CA GLY A 118 -8.16 -35.68 -8.49
C GLY A 118 -7.17 -34.94 -7.60
N GLY A 119 -7.38 -33.64 -7.36
CA GLY A 119 -6.47 -32.83 -6.59
C GLY A 119 -5.22 -32.32 -7.36
N VAL A 120 -5.19 -32.52 -8.67
CA VAL A 120 -4.10 -32.07 -9.54
C VAL A 120 -4.58 -30.94 -10.44
N VAL A 121 -3.79 -29.88 -10.52
CA VAL A 121 -3.95 -28.84 -11.55
C VAL A 121 -3.10 -29.25 -12.75
N ASP A 122 -3.77 -29.53 -13.89
CA ASP A 122 -3.08 -29.86 -15.15
C ASP A 122 -2.86 -28.57 -15.96
N GLY A 123 -1.97 -27.73 -15.47
CA GLY A 123 -1.67 -26.40 -16.01
C GLY A 123 -0.89 -25.57 -15.00
N ASP A 124 -0.73 -24.30 -15.31
CA ASP A 124 -0.02 -23.34 -14.45
C ASP A 124 -0.93 -22.87 -13.30
N LEU A 125 -0.31 -22.51 -12.20
CA LEU A 125 -0.92 -21.78 -11.09
C LEU A 125 -0.41 -20.33 -11.12
N ILE A 126 -1.33 -19.36 -11.13
CA ILE A 126 -0.98 -17.94 -11.26
C ILE A 126 -1.46 -17.16 -10.05
N LEU A 127 -0.54 -16.53 -9.34
CA LEU A 127 -0.84 -15.53 -8.31
C LEU A 127 -1.09 -14.18 -8.99
N VAL A 128 -2.29 -13.65 -8.85
CA VAL A 128 -2.70 -12.38 -9.46
C VAL A 128 -2.86 -11.32 -8.37
N GLY A 129 -2.00 -10.32 -8.43
CA GLY A 129 -2.09 -9.15 -7.55
C GLY A 129 -3.19 -8.20 -8.00
N GLY A 130 -3.98 -7.73 -7.05
CA GLY A 130 -5.06 -6.77 -7.26
C GLY A 130 -4.75 -5.35 -6.79
N GLY A 131 -3.49 -5.04 -6.53
CA GLY A 131 -3.10 -3.72 -6.00
C GLY A 131 -3.32 -3.59 -4.50
N ASP A 132 -3.49 -4.70 -3.78
CA ASP A 132 -3.66 -4.70 -2.33
C ASP A 132 -2.41 -4.16 -1.63
N PRO A 133 -2.50 -3.02 -0.93
CA PRO A 133 -1.36 -2.43 -0.25
C PRO A 133 -1.01 -3.12 1.07
N MET A 134 -1.90 -3.98 1.58
CA MET A 134 -1.76 -4.62 2.89
C MET A 134 -1.37 -6.09 2.82
N LEU A 135 -1.30 -6.66 1.61
CA LEU A 135 -0.96 -8.07 1.42
C LEU A 135 0.35 -8.43 2.13
N ASP A 136 0.30 -9.43 2.97
CA ASP A 136 1.46 -9.91 3.70
C ASP A 136 1.72 -11.42 3.54
N THR A 137 2.75 -11.91 4.19
CA THR A 137 3.13 -13.33 4.12
C THR A 137 2.07 -14.24 4.78
N ASP A 138 1.40 -13.77 5.82
CA ASP A 138 0.33 -14.54 6.48
C ASP A 138 -0.90 -14.68 5.58
N ASP A 139 -1.22 -13.64 4.81
CA ASP A 139 -2.29 -13.70 3.80
C ASP A 139 -1.99 -14.72 2.71
N LEU A 140 -0.73 -14.78 2.25
CA LEU A 140 -0.31 -15.80 1.29
C LEU A 140 -0.42 -17.21 1.87
N ALA A 141 -0.07 -17.40 3.14
CA ALA A 141 -0.27 -18.67 3.82
C ALA A 141 -1.76 -19.04 3.87
N GLY A 142 -2.64 -18.11 4.19
CA GLY A 142 -4.09 -18.32 4.14
C GLY A 142 -4.62 -18.69 2.74
N LEU A 143 -4.02 -18.14 1.68
CA LEU A 143 -4.33 -18.58 0.30
C LEU A 143 -3.89 -20.02 0.05
N VAL A 144 -2.73 -20.44 0.54
CA VAL A 144 -2.25 -21.82 0.45
C VAL A 144 -3.20 -22.76 1.20
N ASP A 145 -3.59 -22.42 2.42
CA ASP A 145 -4.57 -23.21 3.19
C ASP A 145 -5.89 -23.38 2.43
N THR A 146 -6.34 -22.32 1.77
CA THR A 146 -7.54 -22.36 0.93
C THR A 146 -7.38 -23.31 -0.26
N ILE A 147 -6.23 -23.34 -0.92
CA ILE A 147 -5.92 -24.26 -2.02
C ILE A 147 -5.97 -25.71 -1.52
N ILE A 148 -5.31 -25.95 -0.38
CA ILE A 148 -5.26 -27.26 0.26
C ILE A 148 -6.67 -27.73 0.67
N ALA A 149 -7.45 -26.86 1.29
CA ALA A 149 -8.82 -27.17 1.71
C ALA A 149 -9.74 -27.51 0.53
N ARG A 150 -9.44 -27.00 -0.68
CA ARG A 150 -10.13 -27.36 -1.93
C ARG A 150 -9.65 -28.66 -2.55
N GLY A 151 -8.79 -29.39 -1.86
CA GLY A 151 -8.30 -30.69 -2.28
C GLY A 151 -7.15 -30.62 -3.28
N ILE A 152 -6.65 -29.47 -3.66
CA ILE A 152 -5.52 -29.34 -4.57
C ILE A 152 -4.24 -29.75 -3.83
N ARG A 153 -3.49 -30.69 -4.39
CA ARG A 153 -2.27 -31.23 -3.81
C ARG A 153 -1.07 -31.14 -4.74
N ARG A 154 -1.31 -30.96 -6.03
CA ARG A 154 -0.25 -30.94 -7.04
C ARG A 154 -0.59 -30.01 -8.19
N VAL A 155 0.46 -29.42 -8.75
CA VAL A 155 0.43 -28.60 -9.97
C VAL A 155 1.42 -29.19 -10.96
N ASN A 156 0.97 -29.59 -12.15
CA ASN A 156 1.84 -30.15 -13.19
C ASN A 156 2.58 -29.08 -14.00
N GLY A 157 2.03 -27.86 -14.05
CA GLY A 157 2.64 -26.72 -14.71
C GLY A 157 3.55 -25.90 -13.79
N ARG A 158 3.67 -24.62 -14.09
CA ARG A 158 4.53 -23.67 -13.38
C ARG A 158 3.74 -22.82 -12.41
N PHE A 159 4.40 -22.36 -11.35
CA PHE A 159 3.91 -21.24 -10.57
C PHE A 159 4.34 -19.93 -11.26
N ARG A 160 3.38 -19.06 -11.50
CA ARG A 160 3.58 -17.75 -12.11
C ARG A 160 2.96 -16.66 -11.24
N TYR A 161 3.29 -15.42 -11.50
CA TYR A 161 2.62 -14.28 -10.91
C TYR A 161 2.26 -13.24 -11.97
N PHE A 162 1.25 -12.44 -11.68
CA PHE A 162 0.85 -11.29 -12.47
C PHE A 162 0.72 -10.07 -11.56
N ALA A 163 1.51 -9.03 -11.85
CA ALA A 163 1.57 -7.80 -11.08
C ALA A 163 1.12 -6.56 -11.88
N GLY A 164 0.52 -6.78 -13.06
CA GLY A 164 0.19 -5.71 -14.01
C GLY A 164 -1.11 -4.95 -13.72
N SER A 165 -1.76 -5.16 -12.57
CA SER A 165 -2.95 -4.39 -12.17
C SER A 165 -2.64 -2.92 -11.85
N LEU A 166 -1.39 -2.61 -11.52
CA LEU A 166 -0.84 -1.27 -11.41
C LEU A 166 0.47 -1.16 -12.20
N PRO A 167 0.83 0.03 -12.68
CA PRO A 167 2.15 0.26 -13.28
C PRO A 167 3.27 -0.07 -12.29
N TYR A 168 4.36 -0.64 -12.80
CA TYR A 168 5.56 -0.83 -11.99
C TYR A 168 6.31 0.50 -11.82
N LEU A 169 6.62 0.84 -10.59
CA LEU A 169 7.50 1.93 -10.22
C LEU A 169 8.64 1.34 -9.38
N ALA A 170 9.87 1.59 -9.78
CA ALA A 170 11.04 1.10 -9.03
C ALA A 170 11.19 1.78 -7.66
N GLU A 171 10.70 3.00 -7.54
CA GLU A 171 10.73 3.82 -6.35
C GLU A 171 9.59 4.85 -6.40
N ILE A 172 9.10 5.29 -5.26
CA ILE A 172 8.01 6.29 -5.18
C ILE A 172 8.54 7.68 -5.54
N ASP A 173 9.71 8.04 -5.02
CA ASP A 173 10.34 9.34 -5.26
C ASP A 173 11.83 9.16 -5.55
N LYS A 174 12.23 9.50 -6.78
CA LYS A 174 13.63 9.45 -7.25
C LYS A 174 14.60 10.36 -6.49
N LYS A 175 14.09 11.32 -5.72
CA LYS A 175 14.91 12.20 -4.89
C LYS A 175 15.20 11.60 -3.52
N GLN A 176 14.54 10.52 -3.16
CA GLN A 176 14.75 9.82 -1.91
C GLN A 176 15.70 8.64 -2.09
N PRO A 177 16.55 8.32 -1.12
CA PRO A 177 17.39 7.13 -1.18
C PRO A 177 16.56 5.84 -1.33
N ALA A 178 16.98 4.95 -2.23
CA ALA A 178 16.26 3.72 -2.56
C ALA A 178 16.14 2.72 -1.38
N HIS A 179 17.05 2.79 -0.40
CA HIS A 179 17.04 1.90 0.77
C HIS A 179 16.02 2.31 1.85
N LEU A 180 15.37 3.46 1.71
CA LEU A 180 14.41 3.92 2.71
C LEU A 180 13.12 3.12 2.64
N GLY A 181 12.68 2.59 3.77
CA GLY A 181 11.50 1.75 3.86
C GLY A 181 10.18 2.42 3.43
N TYR A 182 10.15 3.74 3.26
CA TYR A 182 9.01 4.49 2.73
C TYR A 182 9.16 4.84 1.24
N ASN A 183 10.21 4.37 0.58
CA ASN A 183 10.45 4.54 -0.85
C ASN A 183 10.58 3.19 -1.59
N PRO A 184 9.70 2.20 -1.32
CA PRO A 184 9.79 0.89 -1.95
C PRO A 184 9.34 0.94 -3.41
N ALA A 185 9.68 -0.10 -4.16
CA ALA A 185 9.05 -0.36 -5.45
C ALA A 185 7.54 -0.61 -5.28
N ILE A 186 6.75 -0.29 -6.30
CA ILE A 186 5.31 -0.49 -6.33
C ILE A 186 4.91 -1.25 -7.59
N SER A 187 3.95 -2.16 -7.45
CA SER A 187 3.31 -2.86 -8.56
C SER A 187 1.89 -3.28 -8.16
N GLY A 188 1.20 -3.99 -9.03
CA GLY A 188 -0.09 -4.60 -8.68
C GLY A 188 0.01 -5.77 -7.70
N LEU A 189 1.22 -6.25 -7.40
CA LEU A 189 1.48 -7.29 -6.40
C LEU A 189 2.61 -6.82 -5.50
N ASN A 190 2.25 -6.30 -4.34
CA ASN A 190 3.19 -5.91 -3.30
C ASN A 190 3.04 -6.88 -2.14
N LEU A 191 4.14 -7.27 -1.53
CA LEU A 191 4.16 -8.15 -0.37
C LEU A 191 4.93 -7.48 0.77
N ASN A 192 4.37 -7.46 1.97
CA ASN A 192 5.00 -6.84 3.15
C ASN A 192 5.49 -5.41 2.86
N PHE A 193 4.69 -4.60 2.14
CA PHE A 193 5.05 -3.25 1.67
C PHE A 193 6.30 -3.21 0.76
N ASN A 194 6.63 -4.32 0.09
CA ASN A 194 7.88 -4.53 -0.65
C ASN A 194 9.13 -4.24 0.17
N ARG A 195 9.10 -4.62 1.43
CA ARG A 195 10.20 -4.48 2.38
C ARG A 195 10.72 -5.83 2.79
N ILE A 196 12.05 -5.88 3.00
CA ILE A 196 12.74 -7.01 3.60
C ILE A 196 13.19 -6.57 4.99
N TYR A 197 12.97 -7.43 5.96
CA TYR A 197 13.45 -7.20 7.31
C TYR A 197 14.93 -7.57 7.36
N PHE A 198 15.75 -6.62 7.75
CA PHE A 198 17.17 -6.81 8.00
C PHE A 198 17.39 -6.78 9.51
N GLU A 199 17.93 -7.85 10.04
CA GLU A 199 18.26 -7.96 11.45
C GLU A 199 19.70 -8.42 11.59
N TRP A 200 20.45 -7.82 12.51
CA TRP A 200 21.78 -8.29 12.91
C TRP A 200 21.85 -8.41 14.42
N LYS A 201 22.51 -9.47 14.88
CA LYS A 201 22.76 -9.73 16.30
C LYS A 201 24.24 -9.99 16.48
N LYS A 202 24.83 -9.42 17.54
CA LYS A 202 26.22 -9.72 17.87
C LYS A 202 26.35 -11.19 18.24
N ALA A 203 27.28 -11.90 17.59
CA ALA A 203 27.59 -13.31 17.81
C ALA A 203 29.10 -13.49 17.86
N GLY A 204 29.62 -13.69 19.05
CA GLY A 204 31.08 -13.78 19.25
C GLY A 204 31.80 -12.47 18.85
N GLU A 205 32.80 -12.59 17.97
CA GLU A 205 33.50 -11.43 17.40
C GLU A 205 32.85 -10.82 16.16
N GLY A 206 31.77 -11.45 15.65
CA GLY A 206 31.05 -11.02 14.46
C GLY A 206 29.57 -10.70 14.71
N TYR A 207 28.79 -10.79 13.65
CA TYR A 207 27.35 -10.59 13.67
C TYR A 207 26.63 -11.68 12.88
N ASP A 208 25.57 -12.21 13.47
CA ASP A 208 24.57 -12.99 12.72
C ASP A 208 23.64 -12.03 12.00
N VAL A 209 23.51 -12.20 10.69
CA VAL A 209 22.67 -11.36 9.85
C VAL A 209 21.56 -12.22 9.27
N SER A 210 20.33 -11.74 9.37
CA SER A 210 19.17 -12.38 8.76
C SER A 210 18.37 -11.40 7.91
N LEU A 211 17.87 -11.92 6.79
CA LEU A 211 16.97 -11.23 5.87
C LEU A 211 15.72 -12.08 5.71
N ASP A 212 14.58 -11.53 6.05
CA ASP A 212 13.32 -12.26 5.96
C ASP A 212 12.16 -11.36 5.50
N ALA A 213 11.13 -11.99 4.94
CA ALA A 213 9.86 -11.38 4.56
C ALA A 213 8.82 -11.66 5.65
N ARG A 214 9.10 -11.19 6.89
CA ARG A 214 8.26 -11.50 8.05
C ARG A 214 6.93 -10.77 8.04
N SER A 215 5.93 -11.50 8.50
CA SER A 215 4.66 -11.02 8.99
C SER A 215 4.50 -11.40 10.46
N GLU A 216 3.30 -11.42 10.98
CA GLU A 216 3.07 -11.74 12.40
C GLU A 216 3.45 -13.19 12.72
N ARG A 217 3.01 -14.15 11.89
CA ARG A 217 3.18 -15.61 12.13
C ARG A 217 4.36 -16.20 11.37
N TYR A 218 4.60 -15.77 10.13
CA TYR A 218 5.57 -16.39 9.24
C TYR A 218 6.78 -15.48 8.98
N ARG A 219 7.95 -16.11 8.86
CA ARG A 219 9.23 -15.42 8.63
C ARG A 219 10.06 -16.16 7.58
N PRO A 220 9.62 -16.22 6.34
CA PRO A 220 10.38 -16.87 5.30
C PRO A 220 11.68 -16.12 5.04
N SER A 221 12.78 -16.85 4.96
CA SER A 221 14.07 -16.26 4.57
C SER A 221 14.04 -15.79 3.11
N VAL A 222 14.82 -14.75 2.83
CA VAL A 222 14.94 -14.18 1.47
C VAL A 222 16.35 -14.46 0.94
N PRO A 223 16.58 -15.63 0.33
CA PRO A 223 17.92 -16.05 -0.11
C PRO A 223 18.44 -15.30 -1.34
N SER A 224 17.57 -14.57 -2.04
CA SER A 224 17.92 -13.79 -3.23
C SER A 224 18.69 -12.50 -2.92
N VAL A 225 18.81 -12.14 -1.63
CA VAL A 225 19.60 -10.99 -1.19
C VAL A 225 20.85 -11.53 -0.51
N SER A 226 22.01 -11.34 -1.14
CA SER A 226 23.29 -11.72 -0.55
C SER A 226 23.80 -10.62 0.39
N ASN A 227 24.33 -11.03 1.52
CA ASN A 227 25.07 -10.13 2.39
C ASN A 227 26.51 -10.07 1.89
N GLU A 228 26.93 -8.96 1.34
CA GLU A 228 28.36 -8.68 1.22
C GLU A 228 28.82 -8.08 2.54
N THR A 229 29.44 -8.93 3.36
CA THR A 229 30.22 -8.47 4.53
C THR A 229 31.60 -8.08 4.02
N SER A 230 31.84 -6.78 3.92
CA SER A 230 33.19 -6.22 3.73
C SER A 230 33.90 -6.12 5.06
#